data_9735beb51affd6243443a4fa9f7802bf
#
_entry.id   9735beb51affd6243443a4fa9f7802bf
#
_cell.length_a   1.000
_cell.length_b   1.000
_cell.length_c   1.000
_cell.angle_alpha   90.00
_cell.angle_beta   90.00
_cell.angle_gamma   90.00
#
_symmetry.space_group_name_H-M   'P 1'
#
loop_
_entity.id
_entity.type
_entity.pdbx_description
1 polymer ?
#
loop_
_entity_poly.entity_id
_entity_poly.type
_entity_poly.pdbx_seq_one_letter_code
_entity_poly.pdbx_strand_id
1 'polypeptide(L)'
;MIQVSQRSQNPDRNSHRWARISVIALLACGLFSSPAMAQAPVIRVGEVVPRDVREIYERGLQYLVVNQNEAGDWKSGGEQGPGVTGLCLMVLLASGEDPNFGLYSNNVRRALRHIIEGQDGETGFYGGKNGGHSSMYNHGFAMLALAEAYGAVDDRNLWTGNEPNRRTVGQSLELAVRAAITSQKKNSFGGWRYSPDGNDADTSVSGAVLMGLLAARNAGIEVPDEAIDKSINYFTKMTSPSGQVGYSGGFGGFDESFARISIATLVYSVARRKDLTQFKATLGYLVQRLENVAQQSWPEYTRYYQAQALFQGDVVAWEKWNKLLVRHLKTIQLADGSIPGQMGTTLGTSMSCLALALNYRFLPIYER
;
A
#
# COMPACT_ATOMS: atom_id res chain seq x y z
N MET A 1 -21.94 39.18 70.06
CA MET A 1 -21.43 40.53 70.40
C MET A 1 -20.91 41.16 69.14
N ILE A 2 -21.67 42.16 68.68
CA ILE A 2 -21.27 43.53 68.31
C ILE A 2 -20.57 43.57 66.94
N GLN A 3 -21.17 44.04 65.93
CA GLN A 3 -21.74 45.26 65.33
C GLN A 3 -20.99 45.57 64.05
N VAL A 4 -21.66 45.51 62.90
CA VAL A 4 -22.27 46.60 62.14
C VAL A 4 -21.37 47.83 61.91
N SER A 5 -21.00 48.10 60.66
CA SER A 5 -21.12 49.47 60.12
C SER A 5 -21.12 49.45 58.58
N GLN A 6 -22.20 50.01 58.08
CA GLN A 6 -22.41 50.46 56.69
C GLN A 6 -21.73 51.80 56.46
N ARG A 7 -21.36 52.07 55.21
CA ARG A 7 -21.50 53.34 54.46
C ARG A 7 -21.00 53.12 53.06
N SER A 8 -21.83 53.07 52.07
CA SER A 8 -22.59 54.05 51.29
C SER A 8 -21.75 54.96 50.41
N GLN A 9 -22.19 54.94 49.16
CA GLN A 9 -22.12 56.00 48.12
C GLN A 9 -20.80 56.15 47.38
N ASN A 10 -20.79 56.40 46.13
CA ASN A 10 -21.69 56.52 44.97
C ASN A 10 -20.80 56.68 43.73
N PRO A 11 -21.35 56.69 42.52
CA PRO A 11 -20.64 56.23 41.31
C PRO A 11 -20.09 57.45 40.55
N ASP A 12 -19.24 57.22 39.64
CA ASP A 12 -19.29 57.76 38.29
C ASP A 12 -17.94 57.82 37.57
N ARG A 13 -18.06 57.61 36.27
CA ARG A 13 -17.12 58.03 35.22
C ARG A 13 -15.84 57.27 35.09
N ASN A 14 -15.96 56.12 34.36
CA ASN A 14 -14.92 55.72 33.39
C ASN A 14 -15.29 54.44 32.54
N SER A 15 -16.59 54.32 32.14
CA SER A 15 -17.05 53.15 31.36
C SER A 15 -16.99 53.34 29.84
N HIS A 16 -16.41 54.41 29.30
CA HIS A 16 -16.45 54.68 27.86
C HIS A 16 -15.08 54.63 27.13
N ARG A 17 -14.00 54.27 27.80
CA ARG A 17 -12.69 54.23 27.16
C ARG A 17 -12.21 52.81 26.79
N TRP A 18 -12.80 51.77 27.34
CA TRP A 18 -12.39 50.35 27.06
C TRP A 18 -13.17 49.67 25.94
N ALA A 19 -14.35 50.18 25.57
CA ALA A 19 -15.17 49.63 24.50
C ALA A 19 -14.64 49.90 23.08
N ARG A 20 -13.74 50.90 22.91
CA ARG A 20 -13.18 51.24 21.58
C ARG A 20 -11.89 50.55 21.24
N ILE A 21 -11.20 49.95 22.19
CA ILE A 21 -9.93 49.22 21.95
C ILE A 21 -10.20 47.74 21.63
N SER A 22 -11.29 47.15 22.14
CA SER A 22 -11.63 45.73 21.87
C SER A 22 -12.18 45.48 20.48
N VAL A 23 -12.75 46.47 19.80
CA VAL A 23 -13.28 46.30 18.43
C VAL A 23 -12.18 46.35 17.36
N ILE A 24 -11.10 47.09 17.63
CA ILE A 24 -9.97 47.18 16.68
C ILE A 24 -9.07 45.94 16.77
N ALA A 25 -8.97 45.27 17.92
CA ALA A 25 -8.20 44.03 18.07
C ALA A 25 -8.88 42.82 17.44
N LEU A 26 -10.23 42.80 17.33
CA LEU A 26 -10.98 41.72 16.67
C LEU A 26 -10.99 41.86 15.14
N LEU A 27 -10.78 43.04 14.58
CA LEU A 27 -10.68 43.26 13.14
C LEU A 27 -9.27 43.02 12.57
N ALA A 28 -8.23 43.01 13.40
CA ALA A 28 -6.86 42.71 12.98
C ALA A 28 -6.52 41.24 12.97
N CYS A 29 -7.24 40.36 13.70
CA CYS A 29 -7.08 38.89 13.64
C CYS A 29 -7.82 38.23 12.49
N GLY A 30 -8.69 38.94 11.78
CA GLY A 30 -9.48 38.39 10.66
C GLY A 30 -8.81 38.44 9.28
N LEU A 31 -7.61 39.06 9.16
CA LEU A 31 -6.98 39.31 7.86
C LEU A 31 -5.75 38.45 7.53
N PHE A 32 -5.41 37.46 8.38
CA PHE A 32 -4.33 36.51 8.12
C PHE A 32 -4.77 35.03 8.12
N SER A 33 -6.03 34.77 7.84
CA SER A 33 -6.41 33.44 7.35
C SER A 33 -6.01 33.38 5.88
N SER A 34 -4.75 33.01 5.60
CA SER A 34 -4.41 32.48 4.29
C SER A 34 -5.40 31.36 4.00
N PRO A 35 -6.18 31.38 2.92
CA PRO A 35 -6.94 30.22 2.53
C PRO A 35 -5.92 29.11 2.37
N ALA A 36 -6.00 28.08 3.22
CA ALA A 36 -5.43 26.80 2.88
C ALA A 36 -6.08 26.44 1.55
N MET A 37 -5.35 26.63 0.45
CA MET A 37 -5.70 26.10 -0.84
C MET A 37 -5.71 24.60 -0.63
N ALA A 38 -6.87 24.07 -0.24
CA ALA A 38 -7.15 22.67 -0.47
C ALA A 38 -6.88 22.48 -1.96
N GLN A 39 -5.77 21.83 -2.28
CA GLN A 39 -5.54 21.35 -3.64
C GLN A 39 -6.73 20.43 -3.92
N ALA A 40 -7.70 20.95 -4.65
CA ALA A 40 -8.74 20.11 -5.21
C ALA A 40 -8.02 18.97 -5.92
N PRO A 41 -8.43 17.71 -5.72
CA PRO A 41 -7.86 16.62 -6.46
C PRO A 41 -7.95 17.01 -7.91
N VAL A 42 -6.82 17.07 -8.62
CA VAL A 42 -6.80 17.26 -10.06
C VAL A 42 -7.41 15.98 -10.61
N ILE A 43 -8.73 15.96 -10.71
CA ILE A 43 -9.44 14.97 -11.50
C ILE A 43 -9.03 15.30 -12.94
N ARG A 44 -8.02 14.61 -13.44
CA ARG A 44 -7.70 14.58 -14.87
C ARG A 44 -8.79 13.75 -15.53
N VAL A 45 -9.96 14.35 -15.70
CA VAL A 45 -11.05 13.80 -16.49
C VAL A 45 -10.56 13.83 -17.93
N GLY A 46 -10.21 12.65 -18.48
CA GLY A 46 -10.00 12.49 -19.91
C GLY A 46 -8.60 12.10 -20.40
N GLU A 47 -7.62 11.78 -19.56
CA GLU A 47 -6.45 11.05 -20.07
C GLU A 47 -6.87 9.62 -20.43
N VAL A 48 -7.07 9.40 -21.72
CA VAL A 48 -7.35 8.05 -22.25
C VAL A 48 -6.14 7.17 -21.98
N VAL A 49 -6.34 6.08 -21.26
CA VAL A 49 -5.29 5.07 -21.06
C VAL A 49 -4.72 4.68 -22.43
N PRO A 50 -3.39 4.73 -22.63
CA PRO A 50 -2.79 4.40 -23.91
C PRO A 50 -3.21 3.01 -24.39
N ARG A 51 -3.49 2.89 -25.70
CA ARG A 51 -3.99 1.64 -26.29
C ARG A 51 -3.09 0.44 -25.94
N ASP A 52 -1.78 0.61 -26.07
CA ASP A 52 -0.80 -0.45 -25.78
C ASP A 52 -0.87 -0.92 -24.31
N VAL A 53 -1.05 -0.01 -23.37
CA VAL A 53 -1.23 -0.33 -21.95
C VAL A 53 -2.48 -1.18 -21.76
N ARG A 54 -3.59 -0.75 -22.39
CA ARG A 54 -4.87 -1.44 -22.32
C ARG A 54 -4.77 -2.86 -22.89
N GLU A 55 -4.23 -3.01 -24.08
CA GLU A 55 -4.09 -4.31 -24.75
C GLU A 55 -3.26 -5.30 -23.92
N ILE A 56 -2.12 -4.87 -23.34
CA ILE A 56 -1.30 -5.72 -22.50
C ILE A 56 -2.05 -6.10 -21.23
N TYR A 57 -2.68 -5.12 -20.59
CA TYR A 57 -3.41 -5.31 -19.32
C TYR A 57 -4.60 -6.27 -19.50
N GLU A 58 -5.45 -6.02 -20.48
CA GLU A 58 -6.65 -6.84 -20.75
C GLU A 58 -6.30 -8.28 -21.05
N ARG A 59 -5.24 -8.52 -21.85
CA ARG A 59 -4.76 -9.88 -22.16
C ARG A 59 -4.23 -10.56 -20.90
N GLY A 60 -3.45 -9.85 -20.06
CA GLY A 60 -2.95 -10.41 -18.80
C GLY A 60 -4.10 -10.68 -17.80
N LEU A 61 -5.07 -9.78 -17.71
CA LEU A 61 -6.27 -9.95 -16.89
C LEU A 61 -7.06 -11.19 -17.35
N GLN A 62 -7.27 -11.36 -18.65
CA GLN A 62 -7.97 -12.51 -19.19
C GLN A 62 -7.24 -13.83 -18.89
N TYR A 63 -5.90 -13.84 -19.00
CA TYR A 63 -5.09 -14.98 -18.57
C TYR A 63 -5.36 -15.33 -17.09
N LEU A 64 -5.36 -14.35 -16.19
CA LEU A 64 -5.62 -14.57 -14.76
C LEU A 64 -7.05 -15.09 -14.52
N VAL A 65 -8.05 -14.55 -15.20
CA VAL A 65 -9.46 -14.98 -15.08
C VAL A 65 -9.62 -16.46 -15.44
N VAL A 66 -9.03 -16.89 -16.58
CA VAL A 66 -9.13 -18.28 -17.07
C VAL A 66 -8.35 -19.26 -16.18
N ASN A 67 -7.27 -18.81 -15.55
CA ASN A 67 -6.40 -19.64 -14.72
C ASN A 67 -6.71 -19.59 -13.22
N GLN A 68 -7.83 -18.98 -12.81
CA GLN A 68 -8.30 -19.08 -11.43
C GLN A 68 -8.81 -20.49 -11.14
N ASN A 69 -8.29 -21.13 -10.10
CA ASN A 69 -8.75 -22.45 -9.66
C ASN A 69 -10.21 -22.41 -9.15
N GLU A 70 -10.85 -23.57 -9.09
CA GLU A 70 -12.21 -23.69 -8.52
C GLU A 70 -12.29 -23.22 -7.08
N ALA A 71 -11.22 -23.42 -6.29
CA ALA A 71 -11.10 -22.93 -4.92
C ALA A 71 -10.94 -21.40 -4.82
N GLY A 72 -10.80 -20.69 -5.96
CA GLY A 72 -10.66 -19.24 -6.01
C GLY A 72 -9.22 -18.73 -5.93
N ASP A 73 -8.24 -19.61 -5.82
CA ASP A 73 -6.82 -19.27 -5.75
C ASP A 73 -6.11 -19.34 -7.09
N TRP A 74 -4.84 -18.93 -7.07
CA TRP A 74 -3.87 -19.11 -8.16
C TRP A 74 -2.58 -19.69 -7.62
N LYS A 75 -1.86 -20.37 -8.52
CA LYS A 75 -0.50 -20.88 -8.30
C LYS A 75 0.46 -20.26 -9.29
N SER A 76 1.71 -20.05 -8.88
CA SER A 76 2.75 -19.46 -9.72
C SER A 76 4.07 -20.20 -9.52
N GLY A 77 4.43 -21.05 -10.45
CA GLY A 77 5.61 -21.91 -10.29
C GLY A 77 5.50 -22.75 -9.02
N GLY A 78 6.47 -22.61 -8.10
CA GLY A 78 6.45 -23.21 -6.76
C GLY A 78 5.74 -22.38 -5.69
N GLU A 79 5.33 -21.16 -6.03
CA GLU A 79 4.68 -20.24 -5.10
C GLU A 79 3.15 -20.42 -5.11
N GLN A 80 2.57 -20.45 -3.92
CA GLN A 80 1.12 -20.51 -3.72
C GLN A 80 0.75 -19.91 -2.39
N GLY A 81 -0.52 -19.55 -2.24
CA GLY A 81 -1.05 -19.06 -0.98
C GLY A 81 -1.79 -17.74 -1.12
N PRO A 82 -2.24 -17.19 0.02
CA PRO A 82 -3.10 -16.00 0.04
C PRO A 82 -2.43 -14.76 -0.54
N GLY A 83 -1.10 -14.67 -0.55
CA GLY A 83 -0.39 -13.54 -1.16
C GLY A 83 -0.42 -13.57 -2.68
N VAL A 84 -0.25 -14.74 -3.30
CA VAL A 84 -0.39 -14.92 -4.76
C VAL A 84 -1.82 -14.60 -5.19
N THR A 85 -2.80 -15.15 -4.45
CA THR A 85 -4.23 -14.88 -4.66
C THR A 85 -4.54 -13.40 -4.49
N GLY A 86 -3.95 -12.74 -3.48
CA GLY A 86 -4.13 -11.31 -3.24
C GLY A 86 -3.61 -10.43 -4.39
N LEU A 87 -2.44 -10.74 -4.94
CA LEU A 87 -1.89 -10.02 -6.10
C LEU A 87 -2.78 -10.17 -7.33
N CYS A 88 -3.31 -11.36 -7.59
CA CYS A 88 -4.26 -11.58 -8.70
C CYS A 88 -5.61 -10.88 -8.45
N LEU A 89 -6.12 -10.92 -7.21
CA LEU A 89 -7.33 -10.18 -6.83
C LEU A 89 -7.18 -8.68 -7.08
N MET A 90 -6.04 -8.08 -6.71
CA MET A 90 -5.80 -6.65 -6.96
C MET A 90 -5.81 -6.31 -8.45
N VAL A 91 -5.40 -7.21 -9.35
CA VAL A 91 -5.55 -6.99 -10.80
C VAL A 91 -7.01 -6.93 -11.20
N LEU A 92 -7.87 -7.81 -10.65
CA LEU A 92 -9.30 -7.78 -10.91
C LEU A 92 -9.93 -6.46 -10.42
N LEU A 93 -9.57 -6.00 -9.21
CA LEU A 93 -10.05 -4.74 -8.64
C LEU A 93 -9.57 -3.51 -9.44
N ALA A 94 -8.37 -3.58 -10.00
CA ALA A 94 -7.78 -2.51 -10.79
C ALA A 94 -8.29 -2.45 -12.25
N SER A 95 -9.18 -3.36 -12.66
CA SER A 95 -9.69 -3.43 -14.04
C SER A 95 -10.65 -2.30 -14.40
N GLY A 96 -11.24 -1.65 -13.39
CA GLY A 96 -12.31 -0.66 -13.58
C GLY A 96 -13.71 -1.28 -13.69
N GLU A 97 -13.83 -2.61 -13.66
CA GLU A 97 -15.11 -3.30 -13.58
C GLU A 97 -15.66 -3.25 -12.14
N ASP A 98 -16.98 -3.12 -12.00
CA ASP A 98 -17.61 -3.14 -10.69
C ASP A 98 -17.35 -4.49 -9.99
N PRO A 99 -16.71 -4.51 -8.81
CA PRO A 99 -16.34 -5.75 -8.15
C PRO A 99 -17.54 -6.56 -7.64
N ASN A 100 -18.73 -5.95 -7.56
CA ASN A 100 -19.94 -6.58 -7.03
C ASN A 100 -20.83 -7.16 -8.14
N PHE A 101 -20.92 -6.48 -9.28
CA PHE A 101 -21.85 -6.80 -10.36
C PHE A 101 -21.21 -6.92 -11.74
N GLY A 102 -19.95 -6.47 -11.89
CA GLY A 102 -19.23 -6.49 -13.15
C GLY A 102 -18.80 -7.89 -13.58
N LEU A 103 -18.14 -7.94 -14.72
CA LEU A 103 -17.75 -9.18 -15.40
C LEU A 103 -16.93 -10.13 -14.52
N TYR A 104 -16.11 -9.60 -13.62
CA TYR A 104 -15.20 -10.37 -12.77
C TYR A 104 -15.69 -10.54 -11.33
N SER A 105 -16.93 -10.12 -11.01
CA SER A 105 -17.45 -10.14 -9.64
C SER A 105 -17.43 -11.53 -8.99
N ASN A 106 -17.65 -12.60 -9.76
CA ASN A 106 -17.56 -13.98 -9.26
C ASN A 106 -16.12 -14.38 -8.94
N ASN A 107 -15.17 -13.94 -9.77
CA ASN A 107 -13.74 -14.19 -9.54
C ASN A 107 -13.25 -13.45 -8.28
N VAL A 108 -13.67 -12.20 -8.09
CA VAL A 108 -13.39 -11.40 -6.90
C VAL A 108 -13.92 -12.09 -5.63
N ARG A 109 -15.20 -12.52 -5.63
CA ARG A 109 -15.79 -13.21 -4.47
C ARG A 109 -15.10 -14.52 -4.13
N ARG A 110 -14.73 -15.33 -5.14
CA ARG A 110 -13.99 -16.59 -4.92
C ARG A 110 -12.62 -16.34 -4.33
N ALA A 111 -11.90 -15.35 -4.86
CA ALA A 111 -10.57 -14.98 -4.35
C ALA A 111 -10.64 -14.49 -2.89
N LEU A 112 -11.59 -13.62 -2.55
CA LEU A 112 -11.80 -13.14 -1.20
C LEU A 112 -12.13 -14.26 -0.22
N ARG A 113 -13.04 -15.18 -0.60
CA ARG A 113 -13.35 -16.36 0.22
C ARG A 113 -12.11 -17.18 0.50
N HIS A 114 -11.36 -17.53 -0.55
CA HIS A 114 -10.13 -18.30 -0.40
C HIS A 114 -9.12 -17.64 0.54
N ILE A 115 -8.90 -16.32 0.41
CA ILE A 115 -8.01 -15.58 1.31
C ILE A 115 -8.52 -15.66 2.75
N ILE A 116 -9.80 -15.33 2.99
CA ILE A 116 -10.38 -15.28 4.35
C ILE A 116 -10.40 -16.66 5.01
N GLU A 117 -10.75 -17.72 4.28
CA GLU A 117 -10.73 -19.11 4.76
C GLU A 117 -9.32 -19.59 5.14
N GLY A 118 -8.31 -19.13 4.41
CA GLY A 118 -6.89 -19.44 4.68
C GLY A 118 -6.31 -18.72 5.89
N GLN A 119 -7.07 -17.84 6.56
CA GLN A 119 -6.62 -17.12 7.74
C GLN A 119 -6.69 -17.98 9.00
N ASP A 120 -5.60 -18.08 9.73
CA ASP A 120 -5.62 -18.69 11.06
C ASP A 120 -6.55 -17.93 12.01
N GLY A 121 -7.50 -18.65 12.63
CA GLY A 121 -8.58 -18.06 13.42
C GLY A 121 -8.13 -17.48 14.76
N GLU A 122 -7.05 -17.98 15.32
CA GLU A 122 -6.53 -17.54 16.62
C GLU A 122 -5.54 -16.39 16.48
N THR A 123 -4.60 -16.53 15.55
CA THR A 123 -3.51 -15.57 15.36
C THR A 123 -3.83 -14.48 14.35
N GLY A 124 -4.76 -14.72 13.44
CA GLY A 124 -5.05 -13.84 12.31
C GLY A 124 -4.02 -13.89 11.17
N PHE A 125 -3.11 -14.87 11.22
CA PHE A 125 -1.99 -14.96 10.29
C PHE A 125 -2.37 -15.63 8.97
N TYR A 126 -1.79 -15.16 7.86
CA TYR A 126 -1.97 -15.69 6.50
C TYR A 126 -0.75 -16.46 5.99
N GLY A 127 -0.15 -17.29 6.78
CA GLY A 127 1.05 -18.01 6.36
C GLY A 127 0.82 -19.43 5.87
N GLY A 128 -0.41 -19.95 6.05
CA GLY A 128 -0.73 -21.37 5.85
C GLY A 128 -0.15 -22.27 6.91
N LYS A 129 -0.72 -23.47 7.07
CA LYS A 129 -0.30 -24.47 8.08
C LYS A 129 1.13 -24.96 7.88
N ASN A 130 1.69 -24.80 6.69
CA ASN A 130 3.04 -25.28 6.34
C ASN A 130 4.06 -24.16 6.22
N GLY A 131 3.82 -23.00 6.85
CA GLY A 131 4.64 -21.80 6.95
C GLY A 131 5.98 -21.84 6.23
N GLY A 132 5.95 -21.90 4.89
CA GLY A 132 7.16 -21.93 4.09
C GLY A 132 7.92 -20.60 4.12
N HIS A 133 8.99 -20.55 3.36
CA HIS A 133 9.87 -19.37 3.24
C HIS A 133 9.13 -18.08 2.85
N SER A 134 7.96 -18.19 2.20
CA SER A 134 7.14 -17.06 1.74
C SER A 134 6.05 -16.62 2.71
N SER A 135 5.99 -17.15 3.96
CA SER A 135 4.81 -16.99 4.82
C SER A 135 4.47 -15.54 5.17
N MET A 136 5.45 -14.70 5.52
CA MET A 136 5.21 -13.27 5.79
C MET A 136 4.99 -12.43 4.51
N TYR A 137 5.47 -12.86 3.35
CA TYR A 137 5.06 -12.28 2.06
C TYR A 137 3.57 -12.54 1.81
N ASN A 138 3.14 -13.79 2.00
CA ASN A 138 1.72 -14.15 1.88
C ASN A 138 0.85 -13.28 2.79
N HIS A 139 1.29 -13.08 4.03
CA HIS A 139 0.57 -12.23 4.99
C HIS A 139 0.48 -10.78 4.52
N GLY A 140 1.59 -10.19 4.11
CA GLY A 140 1.64 -8.79 3.64
C GLY A 140 0.77 -8.54 2.41
N PHE A 141 0.89 -9.38 1.39
CA PHE A 141 0.12 -9.22 0.15
C PHE A 141 -1.36 -9.57 0.32
N ALA A 142 -1.72 -10.54 1.16
CA ALA A 142 -3.12 -10.82 1.48
C ALA A 142 -3.75 -9.64 2.22
N MET A 143 -3.06 -9.08 3.22
CA MET A 143 -3.51 -7.91 3.96
C MET A 143 -3.67 -6.69 3.04
N LEU A 144 -2.73 -6.46 2.12
CA LEU A 144 -2.83 -5.39 1.12
C LEU A 144 -4.07 -5.58 0.24
N ALA A 145 -4.28 -6.79 -0.30
CA ALA A 145 -5.42 -7.07 -1.17
C ALA A 145 -6.77 -6.93 -0.45
N LEU A 146 -6.86 -7.35 0.82
CA LEU A 146 -8.05 -7.14 1.63
C LEU A 146 -8.31 -5.66 1.91
N ALA A 147 -7.26 -4.87 2.13
CA ALA A 147 -7.41 -3.43 2.34
C ALA A 147 -7.92 -2.71 1.07
N GLU A 148 -7.47 -3.14 -0.12
CA GLU A 148 -7.96 -2.61 -1.40
C GLU A 148 -9.41 -3.07 -1.71
N ALA A 149 -9.82 -4.25 -1.23
CA ALA A 149 -11.19 -4.74 -1.37
C ALA A 149 -12.16 -4.13 -0.34
N TYR A 150 -11.64 -3.71 0.82
CA TYR A 150 -12.46 -3.19 1.92
C TYR A 150 -13.15 -1.89 1.53
N GLY A 151 -14.47 -1.86 1.65
CA GLY A 151 -15.31 -0.74 1.23
C GLY A 151 -15.64 -0.69 -0.27
N ALA A 152 -14.89 -1.39 -1.14
CA ALA A 152 -15.19 -1.52 -2.56
C ALA A 152 -16.08 -2.74 -2.85
N VAL A 153 -15.90 -3.82 -2.10
CA VAL A 153 -16.67 -5.06 -2.26
C VAL A 153 -17.77 -5.15 -1.20
N ASP A 154 -18.98 -5.45 -1.63
CA ASP A 154 -20.10 -5.80 -0.73
C ASP A 154 -19.91 -7.24 -0.25
N ASP A 155 -19.41 -7.39 0.97
CA ASP A 155 -19.12 -8.68 1.58
C ASP A 155 -20.28 -9.30 2.38
N ARG A 156 -21.45 -8.62 2.44
CA ARG A 156 -22.66 -9.13 3.11
C ARG A 156 -23.13 -10.46 2.51
N ASN A 157 -22.94 -10.62 1.21
CA ASN A 157 -23.29 -11.82 0.44
C ASN A 157 -22.06 -12.65 0.03
N LEU A 158 -20.92 -12.44 0.70
CA LEU A 158 -19.71 -13.19 0.40
C LEU A 158 -19.89 -14.68 0.71
N TRP A 159 -20.67 -15.01 1.74
CA TRP A 159 -20.92 -16.36 2.23
C TRP A 159 -22.34 -16.81 1.94
N THR A 160 -22.50 -18.09 1.57
CA THR A 160 -23.78 -18.76 1.40
C THR A 160 -23.91 -19.88 2.44
N GLY A 161 -25.01 -19.91 3.22
CA GLY A 161 -25.23 -20.99 4.21
C GLY A 161 -24.53 -20.79 5.57
N ASN A 162 -24.24 -21.86 6.32
CA ASN A 162 -23.65 -21.86 7.67
C ASN A 162 -22.18 -22.34 7.66
N GLU A 163 -21.33 -21.73 6.83
CA GLU A 163 -19.91 -22.11 6.72
C GLU A 163 -19.13 -21.66 7.95
N PRO A 164 -18.17 -22.46 8.44
CA PRO A 164 -17.27 -22.03 9.49
C PRO A 164 -16.35 -20.89 9.00
N ASN A 165 -15.90 -20.05 9.89
CA ASN A 165 -14.98 -18.93 9.59
C ASN A 165 -15.54 -17.81 8.69
N ARG A 166 -16.83 -17.52 8.80
CA ARG A 166 -17.49 -16.41 8.10
C ARG A 166 -17.07 -15.06 8.65
N ARG A 167 -15.88 -14.65 8.33
CA ARG A 167 -15.45 -13.28 8.64
C ARG A 167 -15.80 -12.35 7.49
N THR A 168 -16.13 -11.11 7.82
CA THR A 168 -16.17 -10.03 6.84
C THR A 168 -14.75 -9.68 6.39
N VAL A 169 -14.63 -8.97 5.28
CA VAL A 169 -13.33 -8.44 4.83
C VAL A 169 -12.69 -7.58 5.93
N GLY A 170 -13.47 -6.71 6.59
CA GLY A 170 -13.00 -5.87 7.68
C GLY A 170 -12.50 -6.66 8.89
N GLN A 171 -13.26 -7.66 9.38
CA GLN A 171 -12.83 -8.51 10.49
C GLN A 171 -11.55 -9.27 10.18
N SER A 172 -11.42 -9.79 8.97
CA SER A 172 -10.24 -10.50 8.53
C SER A 172 -9.03 -9.58 8.42
N LEU A 173 -9.22 -8.36 7.92
CA LEU A 173 -8.18 -7.34 7.82
C LEU A 173 -7.69 -6.87 9.20
N GLU A 174 -8.59 -6.63 10.16
CA GLU A 174 -8.23 -6.27 11.54
C GLU A 174 -7.40 -7.36 12.23
N LEU A 175 -7.76 -8.63 12.03
CA LEU A 175 -6.99 -9.77 12.54
C LEU A 175 -5.60 -9.81 11.92
N ALA A 176 -5.48 -9.59 10.61
CA ALA A 176 -4.20 -9.55 9.91
C ALA A 176 -3.30 -8.43 10.41
N VAL A 177 -3.84 -7.24 10.61
CA VAL A 177 -3.10 -6.09 11.19
C VAL A 177 -2.55 -6.46 12.57
N ARG A 178 -3.39 -7.06 13.44
CA ARG A 178 -2.95 -7.49 14.77
C ARG A 178 -1.84 -8.54 14.71
N ALA A 179 -1.94 -9.50 13.80
CA ALA A 179 -0.91 -10.52 13.59
C ALA A 179 0.42 -9.91 13.14
N ALA A 180 0.40 -8.97 12.19
CA ALA A 180 1.59 -8.26 11.72
C ALA A 180 2.27 -7.48 12.86
N ILE A 181 1.51 -6.73 13.66
CA ILE A 181 2.03 -5.97 14.80
C ILE A 181 2.58 -6.90 15.90
N THR A 182 1.91 -8.01 16.17
CA THR A 182 2.37 -9.02 17.12
C THR A 182 3.69 -9.63 16.68
N SER A 183 3.83 -9.94 15.40
CA SER A 183 5.09 -10.42 14.82
C SER A 183 6.21 -9.38 14.94
N GLN A 184 5.94 -8.10 14.62
CA GLN A 184 6.92 -7.02 14.73
C GLN A 184 7.50 -6.88 16.15
N LYS A 185 6.68 -7.10 17.18
CA LYS A 185 7.11 -6.98 18.58
C LYS A 185 8.11 -8.06 19.00
N LYS A 186 8.24 -9.14 18.22
CA LYS A 186 9.15 -10.26 18.52
C LYS A 186 10.61 -9.97 18.15
N ASN A 187 10.88 -8.93 17.37
CA ASN A 187 12.24 -8.54 17.02
C ASN A 187 12.52 -7.07 17.33
N SER A 188 13.80 -6.74 17.51
CA SER A 188 14.27 -5.39 17.85
C SER A 188 14.50 -4.49 16.64
N PHE A 189 14.42 -5.02 15.42
CA PHE A 189 14.72 -4.26 14.20
C PHE A 189 13.56 -3.37 13.75
N GLY A 190 12.32 -3.78 14.07
CA GLY A 190 11.11 -3.04 13.67
C GLY A 190 10.55 -3.39 12.30
N GLY A 191 11.14 -4.36 11.62
CA GLY A 191 10.65 -4.95 10.38
C GLY A 191 10.17 -6.40 10.56
N TRP A 192 10.15 -7.17 9.48
CA TRP A 192 9.72 -8.58 9.46
C TRP A 192 10.69 -9.45 8.67
N ARG A 193 10.71 -10.73 9.02
CA ARG A 193 11.41 -11.80 8.30
C ARG A 193 10.39 -12.74 7.67
N TYR A 194 10.82 -13.87 7.13
CA TYR A 194 9.98 -14.86 6.45
C TYR A 194 8.94 -15.51 7.36
N SER A 195 9.28 -15.75 8.62
CA SER A 195 8.39 -16.32 9.64
C SER A 195 7.81 -15.22 10.56
N PRO A 196 6.56 -15.38 11.06
CA PRO A 196 5.99 -14.47 12.06
C PRO A 196 6.75 -14.45 13.38
N ASP A 197 7.61 -15.45 13.64
CA ASP A 197 8.46 -15.56 14.83
C ASP A 197 9.92 -15.16 14.58
N GLY A 198 10.20 -14.56 13.41
CA GLY A 198 11.55 -14.11 13.05
C GLY A 198 12.08 -13.06 14.04
N ASN A 199 13.34 -13.23 14.47
CA ASN A 199 14.02 -12.31 15.37
C ASN A 199 14.91 -11.28 14.67
N ASP A 200 14.94 -11.29 13.35
CA ASP A 200 15.58 -10.32 12.46
C ASP A 200 14.58 -9.75 11.44
N ALA A 201 15.07 -8.94 10.49
CA ALA A 201 14.23 -8.32 9.48
C ALA A 201 14.90 -8.37 8.10
N ASP A 202 14.09 -8.51 7.08
CA ASP A 202 14.42 -8.44 5.66
C ASP A 202 13.69 -7.26 5.02
N THR A 203 14.37 -6.47 4.21
CA THR A 203 13.83 -5.26 3.61
C THR A 203 12.65 -5.54 2.67
N SER A 204 12.74 -6.63 1.90
CA SER A 204 11.69 -6.96 0.93
C SER A 204 10.43 -7.49 1.61
N VAL A 205 10.58 -8.37 2.61
CA VAL A 205 9.46 -8.86 3.44
C VAL A 205 8.84 -7.70 4.23
N SER A 206 9.69 -6.88 4.86
CA SER A 206 9.22 -5.71 5.62
C SER A 206 8.44 -4.74 4.74
N GLY A 207 8.85 -4.57 3.48
CA GLY A 207 8.13 -3.75 2.52
C GLY A 207 6.73 -4.28 2.22
N ALA A 208 6.59 -5.58 1.97
CA ALA A 208 5.29 -6.20 1.70
C ALA A 208 4.33 -6.05 2.89
N VAL A 209 4.82 -6.33 4.12
CA VAL A 209 3.98 -6.21 5.32
C VAL A 209 3.64 -4.76 5.65
N LEU A 210 4.62 -3.84 5.57
CA LEU A 210 4.38 -2.43 5.83
C LEU A 210 3.41 -1.81 4.83
N MET A 211 3.48 -2.18 3.54
CA MET A 211 2.50 -1.73 2.55
C MET A 211 1.09 -2.21 2.88
N GLY A 212 0.93 -3.45 3.35
CA GLY A 212 -0.36 -3.95 3.84
C GLY A 212 -0.88 -3.17 5.04
N LEU A 213 -0.02 -2.85 6.03
CA LEU A 213 -0.39 -2.01 7.17
C LEU A 213 -0.78 -0.58 6.76
N LEU A 214 -0.03 0.03 5.84
CA LEU A 214 -0.33 1.36 5.33
C LEU A 214 -1.65 1.38 4.54
N ALA A 215 -1.93 0.36 3.74
CA ALA A 215 -3.19 0.21 3.02
C ALA A 215 -4.36 0.00 4.00
N ALA A 216 -4.21 -0.85 5.01
CA ALA A 216 -5.21 -1.07 6.05
C ALA A 216 -5.55 0.23 6.80
N ARG A 217 -4.52 1.02 7.18
CA ARG A 217 -4.72 2.35 7.79
C ARG A 217 -5.49 3.29 6.86
N ASN A 218 -5.17 3.27 5.58
CA ASN A 218 -5.86 4.08 4.57
C ASN A 218 -7.32 3.68 4.40
N ALA A 219 -7.61 2.41 4.53
CA ALA A 219 -8.96 1.86 4.51
C ALA A 219 -9.75 2.13 5.81
N GLY A 220 -9.14 2.77 6.82
CA GLY A 220 -9.78 3.13 8.09
C GLY A 220 -9.63 2.10 9.20
N ILE A 221 -8.82 1.07 9.01
CA ILE A 221 -8.47 0.11 10.08
C ILE A 221 -7.42 0.73 10.99
N GLU A 222 -7.59 0.55 12.29
CA GLU A 222 -6.65 1.07 13.28
C GLU A 222 -5.28 0.38 13.16
N VAL A 223 -4.26 1.17 12.84
CA VAL A 223 -2.85 0.76 12.82
C VAL A 223 -2.06 1.76 13.67
N PRO A 224 -1.46 1.34 14.80
CA PRO A 224 -0.69 2.23 15.66
C PRO A 224 0.46 2.91 14.92
N ASP A 225 0.60 4.22 15.09
CA ASP A 225 1.69 5.01 14.49
C ASP A 225 3.06 4.46 14.91
N GLU A 226 3.20 3.97 16.15
CA GLU A 226 4.43 3.36 16.65
C GLU A 226 4.90 2.18 15.77
N ALA A 227 3.98 1.35 15.28
CA ALA A 227 4.33 0.20 14.42
C ALA A 227 4.87 0.67 13.06
N ILE A 228 4.29 1.73 12.50
CA ILE A 228 4.76 2.32 11.25
C ILE A 228 6.10 3.02 11.47
N ASP A 229 6.24 3.83 12.52
CA ASP A 229 7.46 4.56 12.82
C ASP A 229 8.65 3.62 13.06
N LYS A 230 8.44 2.50 13.75
CA LYS A 230 9.47 1.45 13.91
C LYS A 230 9.94 0.92 12.56
N SER A 231 9.01 0.65 11.65
CA SER A 231 9.34 0.15 10.31
C SER A 231 10.04 1.21 9.46
N ILE A 232 9.59 2.45 9.48
CA ILE A 232 10.27 3.55 8.78
C ILE A 232 11.68 3.74 9.33
N ASN A 233 11.87 3.66 10.64
CA ASN A 233 13.19 3.73 11.25
C ASN A 233 14.10 2.55 10.84
N TYR A 234 13.54 1.35 10.69
CA TYR A 234 14.26 0.21 10.11
C TYR A 234 14.73 0.54 8.69
N PHE A 235 13.83 1.00 7.80
CA PHE A 235 14.19 1.38 6.42
C PHE A 235 15.23 2.49 6.36
N THR A 236 15.16 3.50 7.25
CA THR A 236 16.17 4.57 7.28
C THR A 236 17.56 4.06 7.62
N LYS A 237 17.67 3.11 8.56
CA LYS A 237 18.93 2.45 8.92
C LYS A 237 19.46 1.56 7.78
N MET A 238 18.57 0.97 6.99
CA MET A 238 18.92 0.12 5.86
C MET A 238 19.22 0.90 4.58
N THR A 239 19.07 2.22 4.57
CA THR A 239 19.30 3.07 3.39
C THR A 239 20.64 3.81 3.51
N SER A 240 21.52 3.61 2.56
CA SER A 240 22.80 4.33 2.46
C SER A 240 22.61 5.78 2.01
N PRO A 241 23.59 6.66 2.25
CA PRO A 241 23.57 8.03 1.72
C PRO A 241 23.46 8.11 0.19
N SER A 242 23.94 7.09 -0.53
CA SER A 242 23.86 6.99 -1.99
C SER A 242 22.51 6.48 -2.50
N GLY A 243 21.56 6.09 -1.62
CA GLY A 243 20.25 5.58 -1.97
C GLY A 243 20.18 4.06 -2.19
N GLN A 244 21.26 3.33 -1.99
CA GLN A 244 21.25 1.87 -1.98
C GLN A 244 20.61 1.36 -0.69
N VAL A 245 19.93 0.21 -0.75
CA VAL A 245 19.18 -0.35 0.38
C VAL A 245 19.66 -1.76 0.68
N GLY A 246 20.10 -1.96 1.92
CA GLY A 246 20.63 -3.24 2.40
C GLY A 246 19.55 -4.32 2.45
N TYR A 247 19.99 -5.59 2.46
CA TYR A 247 19.08 -6.75 2.42
C TYR A 247 18.46 -7.05 3.78
N SER A 248 19.27 -7.27 4.81
CA SER A 248 18.77 -7.72 6.11
C SER A 248 19.62 -7.21 7.28
N GLY A 249 19.02 -7.12 8.45
CA GLY A 249 19.60 -7.10 9.79
C GLY A 249 20.80 -6.22 10.10
N GLY A 250 21.11 -5.25 9.29
CA GLY A 250 22.17 -4.25 9.56
C GLY A 250 23.58 -4.60 9.06
N PHE A 251 23.82 -5.75 8.40
CA PHE A 251 25.16 -6.12 7.90
C PHE A 251 25.18 -6.81 6.54
N GLY A 252 24.04 -6.97 5.87
CA GLY A 252 24.02 -7.32 4.45
C GLY A 252 24.54 -6.14 3.63
N GLY A 253 25.59 -6.30 2.84
CA GLY A 253 26.19 -5.22 2.07
C GLY A 253 25.18 -4.44 1.24
N PHE A 254 25.53 -3.21 0.89
CA PHE A 254 24.73 -2.36 -0.01
C PHE A 254 25.00 -2.76 -1.46
N ASP A 255 24.66 -4.01 -1.82
CA ASP A 255 24.61 -4.45 -3.21
C ASP A 255 23.44 -3.77 -3.94
N GLU A 256 23.58 -3.59 -5.24
CA GLU A 256 22.54 -2.96 -6.04
C GLU A 256 21.31 -3.86 -6.13
N SER A 257 20.18 -3.35 -5.69
CA SER A 257 18.87 -4.00 -5.85
C SER A 257 17.78 -2.97 -6.11
N PHE A 258 17.36 -2.87 -7.35
CA PHE A 258 16.27 -1.97 -7.72
C PHE A 258 14.97 -2.30 -6.99
N ALA A 259 14.71 -3.56 -6.68
CA ALA A 259 13.56 -3.97 -5.89
C ALA A 259 13.57 -3.31 -4.50
N ARG A 260 14.67 -3.49 -3.74
CA ARG A 260 14.78 -2.93 -2.38
C ARG A 260 14.76 -1.40 -2.37
N ILE A 261 15.44 -0.77 -3.33
CA ILE A 261 15.43 0.70 -3.48
C ILE A 261 14.02 1.20 -3.78
N SER A 262 13.30 0.51 -4.67
CA SER A 262 11.90 0.84 -5.01
C SER A 262 10.96 0.66 -3.84
N ILE A 263 11.12 -0.43 -3.07
CA ILE A 263 10.35 -0.68 -1.85
C ILE A 263 10.57 0.46 -0.84
N ALA A 264 11.81 0.82 -0.55
CA ALA A 264 12.12 1.89 0.39
C ALA A 264 11.52 3.24 -0.08
N THR A 265 11.69 3.58 -1.35
CA THR A 265 11.09 4.80 -1.94
C THR A 265 9.58 4.81 -1.79
N LEU A 266 8.92 3.68 -2.06
CA LEU A 266 7.47 3.54 -1.97
C LEU A 266 6.97 3.67 -0.52
N VAL A 267 7.58 2.94 0.42
CA VAL A 267 7.14 2.98 1.82
C VAL A 267 7.31 4.38 2.43
N TYR A 268 8.39 5.10 2.10
CA TYR A 268 8.54 6.50 2.53
C TYR A 268 7.46 7.41 1.94
N SER A 269 7.11 7.19 0.66
CA SER A 269 6.08 8.00 -0.01
C SER A 269 4.71 7.79 0.62
N VAL A 270 4.28 6.53 0.77
CA VAL A 270 2.96 6.19 1.29
C VAL A 270 2.84 6.49 2.78
N ALA A 271 3.93 6.34 3.54
CA ALA A 271 3.99 6.75 4.94
C ALA A 271 4.11 8.28 5.14
N ARG A 272 4.07 9.08 4.06
CA ARG A 272 4.20 10.55 4.08
C ARG A 272 5.52 11.04 4.65
N ARG A 273 6.60 10.32 4.39
CA ARG A 273 7.96 10.63 4.87
C ARG A 273 8.89 11.06 3.73
N LYS A 274 8.37 11.81 2.75
CA LYS A 274 9.15 12.41 1.65
C LYS A 274 10.12 13.51 2.11
N ASP A 275 9.99 13.96 3.37
CA ASP A 275 10.92 14.85 4.06
C ASP A 275 12.30 14.22 4.25
N LEU A 276 12.38 12.91 4.43
CA LEU A 276 13.62 12.18 4.73
C LEU A 276 14.68 12.28 3.62
N THR A 277 15.95 12.42 4.03
CA THR A 277 17.08 12.38 3.12
C THR A 277 17.18 11.04 2.40
N GLN A 278 16.82 9.95 3.08
CA GLN A 278 16.77 8.59 2.52
C GLN A 278 15.77 8.47 1.37
N PHE A 279 14.59 9.09 1.49
CA PHE A 279 13.63 9.16 0.38
C PHE A 279 14.25 9.86 -0.84
N LYS A 280 14.86 11.02 -0.62
CA LYS A 280 15.49 11.78 -1.72
C LYS A 280 16.63 10.99 -2.37
N ALA A 281 17.42 10.28 -1.58
CA ALA A 281 18.51 9.45 -2.06
C ALA A 281 18.01 8.25 -2.88
N THR A 282 17.03 7.50 -2.37
CA THR A 282 16.47 6.34 -3.08
C THR A 282 15.73 6.74 -4.36
N LEU A 283 14.91 7.79 -4.32
CA LEU A 283 14.24 8.31 -5.51
C LEU A 283 15.25 8.80 -6.55
N GLY A 284 16.25 9.58 -6.13
CA GLY A 284 17.31 10.06 -7.01
C GLY A 284 18.08 8.93 -7.68
N TYR A 285 18.33 7.84 -6.94
CA TYR A 285 18.94 6.63 -7.49
C TYR A 285 18.13 6.01 -8.62
N LEU A 286 16.81 5.87 -8.42
CA LEU A 286 15.88 5.32 -9.43
C LEU A 286 15.77 6.23 -10.67
N VAL A 287 15.63 7.54 -10.46
CA VAL A 287 15.43 8.53 -11.54
C VAL A 287 16.64 8.59 -12.47
N GLN A 288 17.86 8.41 -11.94
CA GLN A 288 19.08 8.39 -12.75
C GLN A 288 19.24 7.12 -13.61
N ARG A 289 18.45 6.07 -13.37
CA ARG A 289 18.63 4.72 -13.97
C ARG A 289 17.34 4.15 -14.56
N LEU A 290 16.51 5.00 -15.16
CA LEU A 290 15.19 4.60 -15.69
C LEU A 290 15.29 3.55 -16.81
N GLU A 291 16.41 3.45 -17.51
CA GLU A 291 16.55 2.56 -18.68
C GLU A 291 16.78 1.10 -18.31
N ASN A 292 17.07 0.78 -17.05
CA ASN A 292 17.35 -0.58 -16.58
C ASN A 292 16.07 -1.42 -16.37
N VAL A 293 15.13 -1.41 -17.31
CA VAL A 293 13.86 -2.13 -17.18
C VAL A 293 14.00 -3.65 -17.36
N ALA A 294 14.95 -4.09 -18.19
CA ALA A 294 15.05 -5.48 -18.64
C ALA A 294 16.09 -6.32 -17.88
N GLN A 295 17.08 -5.71 -17.25
CA GLN A 295 18.25 -6.39 -16.68
C GLN A 295 18.25 -6.37 -15.16
N GLN A 296 17.19 -6.92 -14.56
CA GLN A 296 17.05 -6.87 -13.09
C GLN A 296 16.84 -8.26 -12.52
N SER A 297 17.39 -8.49 -11.32
CA SER A 297 17.03 -9.65 -10.53
C SER A 297 15.57 -9.52 -10.09
N TRP A 298 14.82 -10.61 -10.14
CA TRP A 298 13.40 -10.64 -9.79
C TRP A 298 12.59 -9.59 -10.59
N PRO A 299 12.57 -9.67 -11.93
CA PRO A 299 12.13 -8.58 -12.79
C PRO A 299 10.66 -8.20 -12.58
N GLU A 300 9.75 -9.16 -12.35
CA GLU A 300 8.34 -8.90 -12.06
C GLU A 300 8.15 -8.16 -10.74
N TYR A 301 8.86 -8.58 -9.70
CA TYR A 301 8.83 -7.98 -8.38
C TYR A 301 9.41 -6.55 -8.40
N THR A 302 10.52 -6.39 -9.12
CA THR A 302 11.15 -5.08 -9.28
C THR A 302 10.24 -4.11 -10.03
N ARG A 303 9.66 -4.52 -11.17
CA ARG A 303 8.79 -3.62 -11.95
C ARG A 303 7.52 -3.23 -11.20
N TYR A 304 6.97 -4.13 -10.39
CA TYR A 304 5.82 -3.85 -9.54
C TYR A 304 6.10 -2.73 -8.53
N TYR A 305 7.20 -2.80 -7.80
CA TYR A 305 7.56 -1.77 -6.84
C TYR A 305 8.10 -0.49 -7.50
N GLN A 306 8.89 -0.61 -8.55
CA GLN A 306 9.47 0.54 -9.25
C GLN A 306 8.40 1.41 -9.90
N ALA A 307 7.38 0.83 -10.49
CA ALA A 307 6.23 1.54 -11.02
C ALA A 307 5.58 2.44 -9.96
N GLN A 308 5.26 1.87 -8.81
CA GLN A 308 4.62 2.58 -7.70
C GLN A 308 5.54 3.63 -7.08
N ALA A 309 6.82 3.29 -6.86
CA ALA A 309 7.81 4.19 -6.29
C ALA A 309 8.00 5.45 -7.13
N LEU A 310 8.14 5.29 -8.45
CA LEU A 310 8.27 6.41 -9.37
C LEU A 310 6.96 7.20 -9.47
N PHE A 311 5.81 6.52 -9.57
CA PHE A 311 4.50 7.18 -9.62
C PHE A 311 4.25 8.07 -8.40
N GLN A 312 4.57 7.58 -7.23
CA GLN A 312 4.42 8.32 -5.97
C GLN A 312 5.51 9.37 -5.75
N GLY A 313 6.73 9.11 -6.24
CA GLY A 313 7.90 9.94 -6.01
C GLY A 313 8.10 11.06 -7.04
N ASP A 314 8.04 10.71 -8.32
CA ASP A 314 8.27 11.62 -9.47
C ASP A 314 7.46 11.14 -10.69
N VAL A 315 6.31 11.78 -10.92
CA VAL A 315 5.38 11.42 -12.00
C VAL A 315 6.04 11.58 -13.38
N VAL A 316 6.90 12.57 -13.57
CA VAL A 316 7.59 12.80 -14.87
C VAL A 316 8.57 11.66 -15.15
N ALA A 317 9.30 11.23 -14.13
CA ALA A 317 10.18 10.07 -14.24
C ALA A 317 9.37 8.77 -14.47
N TRP A 318 8.22 8.63 -13.79
CA TRP A 318 7.31 7.51 -14.01
C TRP A 318 6.79 7.47 -15.46
N GLU A 319 6.37 8.56 -16.03
CA GLU A 319 5.88 8.61 -17.43
C GLU A 319 6.96 8.15 -18.43
N LYS A 320 8.20 8.56 -18.22
CA LYS A 320 9.34 8.10 -19.05
C LYS A 320 9.57 6.60 -18.91
N TRP A 321 9.64 6.14 -17.65
CA TRP A 321 9.86 4.73 -17.32
C TRP A 321 8.69 3.85 -17.79
N ASN A 322 7.44 4.28 -17.62
CA ASN A 322 6.25 3.55 -18.04
C ASN A 322 6.25 3.29 -19.56
N LYS A 323 6.72 4.24 -20.38
CA LYS A 323 6.89 4.02 -21.82
C LYS A 323 7.92 2.94 -22.14
N LEU A 324 8.99 2.83 -21.34
CA LEU A 324 10.00 1.79 -21.48
C LEU A 324 9.41 0.43 -21.05
N LEU A 325 8.70 0.41 -19.91
CA LEU A 325 8.01 -0.78 -19.43
C LEU A 325 7.03 -1.33 -20.47
N VAL A 326 6.16 -0.50 -21.02
CA VAL A 326 5.17 -0.90 -22.02
C VAL A 326 5.84 -1.53 -23.25
N ARG A 327 6.92 -0.90 -23.77
CA ARG A 327 7.70 -1.48 -24.88
C ARG A 327 8.27 -2.85 -24.52
N HIS A 328 8.85 -2.97 -23.34
CA HIS A 328 9.42 -4.23 -22.86
C HIS A 328 8.32 -5.32 -22.72
N LEU A 329 7.21 -5.01 -22.07
CA LEU A 329 6.12 -5.98 -21.87
C LEU A 329 5.52 -6.47 -23.20
N LYS A 330 5.43 -5.60 -24.22
CA LYS A 330 5.02 -6.01 -25.57
C LYS A 330 5.93 -7.08 -26.19
N THR A 331 7.21 -7.08 -25.87
CA THR A 331 8.16 -8.07 -26.40
C THR A 331 8.12 -9.40 -25.67
N ILE A 332 7.69 -9.43 -24.40
CA ILE A 332 7.74 -10.65 -23.57
C ILE A 332 6.36 -11.26 -23.28
N GLN A 333 5.26 -10.54 -23.53
CA GLN A 333 3.91 -11.07 -23.33
C GLN A 333 3.61 -12.19 -24.35
N LEU A 334 3.21 -13.35 -23.85
CA LEU A 334 2.94 -14.54 -24.67
C LEU A 334 1.58 -14.47 -25.36
N ALA A 335 1.33 -15.40 -26.30
CA ALA A 335 0.10 -15.41 -27.09
C ALA A 335 -1.17 -15.60 -26.25
N ASP A 336 -1.09 -16.34 -25.14
CA ASP A 336 -2.18 -16.54 -24.18
C ASP A 336 -2.42 -15.35 -23.25
N GLY A 337 -1.65 -14.27 -23.40
CA GLY A 337 -1.72 -13.06 -22.57
C GLY A 337 -0.87 -13.09 -21.31
N SER A 338 -0.24 -14.21 -21.00
CA SER A 338 0.63 -14.32 -19.82
C SER A 338 1.96 -13.57 -20.01
N ILE A 339 2.58 -13.24 -18.90
CA ILE A 339 3.91 -12.59 -18.86
C ILE A 339 4.84 -13.44 -18.01
N PRO A 340 5.94 -13.97 -18.58
CA PRO A 340 6.90 -14.77 -17.84
C PRO A 340 7.54 -14.02 -16.66
N GLY A 341 7.84 -14.74 -15.58
CA GLY A 341 8.56 -14.24 -14.41
C GLY A 341 9.41 -15.33 -13.75
N GLN A 342 10.38 -14.93 -12.94
CA GLN A 342 11.23 -15.86 -12.19
C GLN A 342 10.43 -16.64 -11.12
N MET A 343 9.40 -15.98 -10.55
CA MET A 343 8.47 -16.59 -9.58
C MET A 343 7.28 -17.29 -10.27
N GLY A 344 7.38 -17.56 -11.56
CA GLY A 344 6.34 -18.19 -12.37
C GLY A 344 5.44 -17.18 -13.09
N THR A 345 4.67 -17.72 -14.02
CA THR A 345 3.91 -16.94 -15.01
C THR A 345 2.77 -16.12 -14.37
N THR A 346 2.10 -16.66 -13.37
CA THR A 346 0.99 -15.97 -12.70
C THR A 346 1.48 -14.73 -11.96
N LEU A 347 2.57 -14.82 -11.20
CA LEU A 347 3.18 -13.65 -10.54
C LEU A 347 3.81 -12.71 -11.56
N GLY A 348 4.45 -13.22 -12.60
CA GLY A 348 4.93 -12.41 -13.72
C GLY A 348 3.83 -11.57 -14.35
N THR A 349 2.66 -12.17 -14.57
CA THR A 349 1.48 -11.49 -15.15
C THR A 349 0.86 -10.53 -14.17
N SER A 350 0.52 -10.96 -12.95
CA SER A 350 -0.18 -10.11 -11.98
C SER A 350 0.64 -8.88 -11.59
N MET A 351 1.91 -9.03 -11.27
CA MET A 351 2.78 -7.90 -10.92
C MET A 351 3.02 -6.93 -12.09
N SER A 352 3.08 -7.44 -13.33
CA SER A 352 3.18 -6.59 -14.51
C SER A 352 1.89 -5.82 -14.79
N CYS A 353 0.73 -6.47 -14.65
CA CYS A 353 -0.57 -5.81 -14.74
C CYS A 353 -0.73 -4.74 -13.66
N LEU A 354 -0.32 -5.00 -12.41
CA LEU A 354 -0.36 -4.02 -11.34
C LEU A 354 0.58 -2.82 -11.59
N ALA A 355 1.74 -3.04 -12.20
CA ALA A 355 2.61 -1.95 -12.64
C ALA A 355 1.95 -1.06 -13.71
N LEU A 356 1.14 -1.65 -14.61
CA LEU A 356 0.36 -0.93 -15.62
C LEU A 356 -0.91 -0.31 -15.05
N ALA A 357 -1.48 -0.85 -13.95
CA ALA A 357 -2.71 -0.38 -13.32
C ALA A 357 -2.64 1.08 -12.86
N LEU A 358 -1.43 1.60 -12.62
CA LEU A 358 -1.20 3.02 -12.31
C LEU A 358 -1.69 3.98 -13.41
N ASN A 359 -1.81 3.52 -14.65
CA ASN A 359 -2.42 4.29 -15.73
C ASN A 359 -3.94 4.42 -15.57
N TYR A 360 -4.59 3.53 -14.84
CA TYR A 360 -6.04 3.51 -14.60
C TYR A 360 -6.43 4.21 -13.30
N ARG A 361 -5.59 4.13 -12.25
CA ARG A 361 -5.79 4.72 -10.91
C ARG A 361 -7.03 4.24 -10.18
N PHE A 362 -7.42 2.98 -10.33
CA PHE A 362 -8.62 2.43 -9.67
C PHE A 362 -8.36 1.87 -8.27
N LEU A 363 -7.12 1.59 -7.90
CA LEU A 363 -6.81 1.13 -6.54
C LEU A 363 -6.55 2.31 -5.59
N PRO A 364 -7.19 2.34 -4.40
CA PRO A 364 -7.05 3.41 -3.40
C PRO A 364 -5.60 3.71 -2.99
N ILE A 365 -4.75 2.69 -2.92
CA ILE A 365 -3.33 2.87 -2.56
C ILE A 365 -2.57 3.75 -3.54
N TYR A 366 -3.08 3.93 -4.77
CA TYR A 366 -2.44 4.74 -5.81
C TYR A 366 -2.94 6.18 -5.86
N GLU A 367 -4.01 6.51 -5.16
CA GLU A 367 -4.70 7.81 -5.24
C GLU A 367 -4.16 8.85 -4.27
N ARG A 368 -2.86 9.15 -4.28
CA ARG A 368 -2.31 10.13 -3.33
C ARG A 368 -1.32 11.09 -3.93
#